data_80a02ae1981b9c851590f2dc38d001d3
#
_entry.id   80a02ae1981b9c851590f2dc38d001d3
#
_cell.length_a   1.000
_cell.length_b   1.000
_cell.length_c   1.000
_cell.angle_alpha   90.00
_cell.angle_beta   90.00
_cell.angle_gamma   90.00
#
_symmetry.space_group_name_H-M   'P 1'
#
loop_
_entity.id
_entity.type
_entity.pdbx_description
1 polymer ?
#
loop_
_entity_poly.entity_id
_entity_poly.type
_entity_poly.pdbx_seq_one_letter_code
_entity_poly.pdbx_strand_id
1 'polypeptide(L)'
;MYLGGSVHALRSSDYPLPAAYNQALNASSRVVFEDDPKAGSKEAKELLRAGTYPKGDSLKNHVDPRTYAYVRRFFALVNVPEAEFSKYRPWLLDVLLSSPSYEHWQLGVERYLEGRATTNHKPVSGLESPKEHNAFFVDLSDRESEALLLILFINAAHEGPGVNMISAWRRGDSETLQRALRESFQDFPSLGRRLIDVRSQNWLPKIDSYLRSGQTYFVVVGAGHISGPNGLLALLKARGCKVEQL
;
A
#
# COMPACT_ATOMS: atom_id res chain seq x y z
N MET A 1 -13.06 16.91 -8.18
CA MET A 1 -12.04 16.09 -7.51
C MET A 1 -11.49 15.07 -8.50
N TYR A 2 -10.20 14.81 -8.49
CA TYR A 2 -9.54 13.75 -9.22
C TYR A 2 -9.17 12.61 -8.25
N LEU A 3 -9.23 11.37 -8.73
CA LEU A 3 -8.84 10.19 -7.99
C LEU A 3 -7.83 9.41 -8.84
N GLY A 4 -6.64 9.15 -8.32
CA GLY A 4 -5.58 8.42 -9.01
C GLY A 4 -5.14 7.19 -8.25
N GLY A 5 -4.91 6.09 -8.99
CA GLY A 5 -4.32 4.88 -8.44
C GLY A 5 -2.80 4.94 -8.53
N SER A 6 -2.09 4.73 -7.43
CA SER A 6 -0.64 4.75 -7.40
C SER A 6 0.00 3.36 -7.39
N VAL A 7 1.27 3.34 -7.73
CA VAL A 7 2.19 2.22 -7.58
C VAL A 7 3.43 2.73 -6.87
N HIS A 8 3.80 2.10 -5.75
CA HIS A 8 4.86 2.58 -4.85
C HIS A 8 6.28 2.45 -5.44
N ALA A 9 6.46 1.58 -6.43
CA ALA A 9 7.76 1.33 -7.03
C ALA A 9 7.65 1.21 -8.55
N LEU A 10 8.43 1.99 -9.26
CA LEU A 10 8.53 1.99 -10.72
C LEU A 10 9.99 1.91 -11.15
N ARG A 11 10.19 1.57 -12.41
CA ARG A 11 11.50 1.63 -13.09
C ARG A 11 11.56 2.88 -13.96
N SER A 12 12.76 3.30 -14.33
CA SER A 12 12.94 4.39 -15.31
C SER A 12 12.25 4.11 -16.65
N SER A 13 12.16 2.84 -17.05
CA SER A 13 11.43 2.39 -18.25
C SER A 13 9.92 2.59 -18.17
N ASP A 14 9.37 2.77 -16.96
CA ASP A 14 7.94 3.00 -16.75
C ASP A 14 7.54 4.48 -16.90
N TYR A 15 8.51 5.34 -17.17
CA TYR A 15 8.30 6.77 -17.42
C TYR A 15 8.26 7.09 -18.92
N PRO A 16 7.54 8.16 -19.30
CA PRO A 16 6.75 9.07 -18.45
C PRO A 16 5.49 8.39 -17.89
N LEU A 17 5.00 8.92 -16.75
CA LEU A 17 3.69 8.51 -16.22
C LEU A 17 2.58 8.82 -17.24
N PRO A 18 1.43 8.10 -17.19
CA PRO A 18 0.26 8.45 -17.99
C PRO A 18 -0.11 9.92 -17.86
N ALA A 19 -0.42 10.58 -18.97
CA ALA A 19 -0.66 12.02 -19.04
C ALA A 19 -1.74 12.50 -18.06
N ALA A 20 -2.73 11.64 -17.76
CA ALA A 20 -3.82 11.90 -16.83
C ALA A 20 -3.32 12.33 -15.43
N TYR A 21 -2.18 11.79 -14.94
CA TYR A 21 -1.62 12.19 -13.64
C TYR A 21 -1.17 13.65 -13.62
N ASN A 22 -0.48 14.09 -14.67
CA ASN A 22 -0.05 15.49 -14.79
C ASN A 22 -1.25 16.42 -15.03
N GLN A 23 -2.26 15.99 -15.79
CA GLN A 23 -3.49 16.74 -16.00
C GLN A 23 -4.24 16.94 -14.67
N ALA A 24 -4.46 15.86 -13.91
CA ALA A 24 -5.10 15.91 -12.60
C ALA A 24 -4.32 16.80 -11.61
N LEU A 25 -2.98 16.61 -11.56
CA LEU A 25 -2.12 17.45 -10.71
C LEU A 25 -2.24 18.94 -11.06
N ASN A 26 -2.13 19.29 -12.34
CA ASN A 26 -2.17 20.69 -12.77
C ASN A 26 -3.53 21.33 -12.47
N ALA A 27 -4.63 20.63 -12.70
CA ALA A 27 -5.99 21.11 -12.47
C ALA A 27 -6.39 21.16 -10.98
N SER A 28 -5.59 20.58 -10.09
CA SER A 28 -5.90 20.52 -8.65
C SER A 28 -5.22 21.62 -7.88
N SER A 29 -5.89 22.13 -6.84
CA SER A 29 -5.33 23.08 -5.89
C SER A 29 -4.62 22.42 -4.72
N ARG A 30 -4.92 21.13 -4.44
CA ARG A 30 -4.37 20.35 -3.33
C ARG A 30 -4.13 18.92 -3.76
N VAL A 31 -3.14 18.27 -3.16
CA VAL A 31 -2.85 16.85 -3.36
C VAL A 31 -2.99 16.11 -2.03
N VAL A 32 -3.62 14.94 -2.07
CA VAL A 32 -3.86 14.12 -0.89
C VAL A 32 -3.37 12.70 -1.18
N PHE A 33 -2.51 12.17 -0.33
CA PHE A 33 -2.04 10.77 -0.40
C PHE A 33 -2.74 9.91 0.64
N GLU A 34 -2.46 8.59 0.65
CA GLU A 34 -2.93 7.71 1.73
C GLU A 34 -2.36 8.19 3.06
N ASP A 35 -1.03 8.27 3.14
CA ASP A 35 -0.30 8.70 4.32
C ASP A 35 0.06 10.17 4.23
N ASP A 36 0.22 10.80 5.40
CA ASP A 36 0.80 12.14 5.46
C ASP A 36 2.29 12.08 5.09
N PRO A 37 2.72 12.68 3.95
CA PRO A 37 4.12 12.67 3.55
C PRO A 37 5.08 13.35 4.54
N LYS A 38 4.53 14.09 5.50
CA LYS A 38 5.31 14.68 6.61
C LYS A 38 5.63 13.67 7.71
N ALA A 39 5.09 12.43 7.61
CA ALA A 39 5.51 11.32 8.48
C ALA A 39 7.02 11.11 8.33
N GLY A 40 7.73 11.20 9.43
CA GLY A 40 9.18 11.23 9.46
C GLY A 40 9.82 10.00 10.07
N SER A 41 11.10 10.15 10.39
CA SER A 41 11.92 9.09 11.00
C SER A 41 11.42 8.62 12.37
N LYS A 42 10.60 9.42 13.06
CA LYS A 42 10.02 9.06 14.35
C LYS A 42 9.00 7.93 14.19
N GLU A 43 8.09 8.08 13.26
CA GLU A 43 7.03 7.11 12.95
C GLU A 43 7.62 5.79 12.46
N ALA A 44 8.65 5.82 11.62
CA ALA A 44 9.38 4.64 11.19
C ALA A 44 10.04 3.90 12.37
N LYS A 45 10.63 4.62 13.32
CA LYS A 45 11.20 4.03 14.55
C LYS A 45 10.12 3.42 15.45
N GLU A 46 8.97 4.07 15.58
CA GLU A 46 7.83 3.56 16.35
C GLU A 46 7.30 2.26 15.71
N LEU A 47 7.15 2.20 14.38
CA LEU A 47 6.75 1.00 13.66
C LEU A 47 7.75 -0.15 13.88
N LEU A 48 9.05 0.12 13.71
CA LEU A 48 10.11 -0.86 13.93
C LEU A 48 10.08 -1.40 15.38
N ARG A 49 9.88 -0.51 16.36
CA ARG A 49 9.78 -0.90 17.78
C ARG A 49 8.56 -1.78 18.03
N ALA A 50 7.39 -1.42 17.47
CA ALA A 50 6.15 -2.18 17.62
C ALA A 50 6.24 -3.57 16.99
N GLY A 51 6.99 -3.70 15.88
CA GLY A 51 7.21 -4.97 15.19
C GLY A 51 8.38 -5.79 15.71
N THR A 52 9.09 -5.34 16.76
CA THR A 52 10.21 -6.07 17.36
C THR A 52 9.74 -6.74 18.66
N TYR A 53 10.00 -8.04 18.80
CA TYR A 53 9.72 -8.77 20.04
C TYR A 53 10.57 -8.28 21.22
N PRO A 54 10.06 -8.36 22.44
CA PRO A 54 10.86 -8.06 23.62
C PRO A 54 12.02 -9.06 23.78
N LYS A 55 13.03 -8.67 24.56
CA LYS A 55 14.19 -9.53 24.85
C LYS A 55 13.73 -10.86 25.44
N GLY A 56 14.19 -11.96 24.85
CA GLY A 56 13.87 -13.32 25.28
C GLY A 56 12.70 -13.96 24.52
N ASP A 57 12.03 -13.18 23.68
CA ASP A 57 10.96 -13.67 22.79
C ASP A 57 11.40 -13.61 21.32
N SER A 58 10.74 -14.39 20.47
CA SER A 58 11.13 -14.50 19.06
C SER A 58 9.98 -15.01 18.18
N LEU A 59 10.09 -14.80 16.89
CA LEU A 59 9.18 -15.25 15.85
C LEU A 59 8.74 -16.72 16.03
N LYS A 60 9.66 -17.59 16.48
CA LYS A 60 9.40 -19.02 16.68
C LYS A 60 8.21 -19.30 17.61
N ASN A 61 7.95 -18.43 18.57
CA ASN A 61 6.89 -18.60 19.56
C ASN A 61 5.51 -18.15 19.06
N HIS A 62 5.44 -17.46 17.89
CA HIS A 62 4.27 -16.75 17.41
C HIS A 62 3.77 -17.19 16.03
N VAL A 63 4.41 -18.21 15.43
CA VAL A 63 4.01 -18.77 14.14
C VAL A 63 3.98 -20.30 14.20
N ASP A 64 3.28 -20.93 13.25
CA ASP A 64 3.32 -22.38 13.07
C ASP A 64 4.77 -22.85 12.86
N PRO A 65 5.20 -23.97 13.48
CA PRO A 65 6.56 -24.51 13.30
C PRO A 65 6.97 -24.73 11.83
N ARG A 66 6.01 -25.02 10.94
CA ARG A 66 6.26 -25.18 9.50
C ARG A 66 6.57 -23.84 8.86
N THR A 67 5.83 -22.79 9.22
CA THR A 67 6.08 -21.42 8.78
C THR A 67 7.47 -20.97 9.25
N TYR A 68 7.80 -21.21 10.51
CA TYR A 68 9.14 -20.89 11.03
C TYR A 68 10.25 -21.61 10.27
N ALA A 69 10.10 -22.92 10.01
CA ALA A 69 11.07 -23.70 9.25
C ALA A 69 11.23 -23.18 7.81
N TYR A 70 10.13 -22.75 7.18
CA TYR A 70 10.17 -22.14 5.85
C TYR A 70 10.91 -20.80 5.86
N VAL A 71 10.58 -19.91 6.78
CA VAL A 71 11.23 -18.59 6.94
C VAL A 71 12.74 -18.76 7.17
N ARG A 72 13.15 -19.70 8.04
CA ARG A 72 14.58 -20.02 8.25
C ARG A 72 15.29 -20.43 6.97
N ARG A 73 14.67 -21.30 6.18
CA ARG A 73 15.24 -21.74 4.89
C ARG A 73 15.35 -20.58 3.91
N PHE A 74 14.32 -19.73 3.83
CA PHE A 74 14.34 -18.55 2.98
C PHE A 74 15.50 -17.62 3.33
N PHE A 75 15.64 -17.24 4.60
CA PHE A 75 16.72 -16.35 5.04
C PHE A 75 18.11 -16.98 4.93
N ALA A 76 18.24 -18.30 5.09
CA ALA A 76 19.48 -19.01 4.85
C ALA A 76 19.94 -18.92 3.38
N LEU A 77 19.02 -18.96 2.41
CA LEU A 77 19.33 -18.81 0.97
C LEU A 77 19.91 -17.43 0.62
N VAL A 78 19.58 -16.42 1.40
CA VAL A 78 20.07 -15.05 1.21
C VAL A 78 21.14 -14.65 2.24
N ASN A 79 21.70 -15.64 2.96
CA ASN A 79 22.77 -15.48 3.94
C ASN A 79 22.44 -14.51 5.10
N VAL A 80 21.17 -14.43 5.52
CA VAL A 80 20.74 -13.63 6.69
C VAL A 80 20.69 -14.53 7.92
N PRO A 81 21.47 -14.24 8.98
CA PRO A 81 21.48 -15.01 10.22
C PRO A 81 20.13 -15.02 10.93
N GLU A 82 19.80 -16.12 11.62
CA GLU A 82 18.54 -16.28 12.33
C GLU A 82 18.29 -15.15 13.35
N ALA A 83 19.33 -14.70 14.06
CA ALA A 83 19.23 -13.60 15.02
C ALA A 83 18.78 -12.26 14.40
N GLU A 84 18.97 -12.08 13.10
CA GLU A 84 18.61 -10.81 12.43
C GLU A 84 17.13 -10.74 12.08
N PHE A 85 16.47 -11.85 11.76
CA PHE A 85 15.05 -11.84 11.38
C PHE A 85 14.14 -12.35 12.51
N SER A 86 14.59 -13.28 13.36
CA SER A 86 13.74 -13.92 14.37
C SER A 86 13.23 -12.95 15.47
N LYS A 87 13.86 -11.80 15.60
CA LYS A 87 13.45 -10.74 16.52
C LYS A 87 12.21 -9.95 16.07
N TYR A 88 11.77 -10.13 14.82
CA TYR A 88 10.67 -9.36 14.23
C TYR A 88 9.37 -10.16 14.18
N ARG A 89 8.26 -9.44 14.35
CA ARG A 89 6.91 -9.97 14.11
C ARG A 89 6.70 -10.28 12.64
N PRO A 90 5.84 -11.26 12.27
CA PRO A 90 5.63 -11.63 10.87
C PRO A 90 5.22 -10.45 9.99
N TRP A 91 4.32 -9.58 10.46
CA TRP A 91 3.90 -8.41 9.68
C TRP A 91 5.04 -7.43 9.40
N LEU A 92 5.99 -7.27 10.34
CA LEU A 92 7.14 -6.40 10.08
C LEU A 92 8.10 -7.05 9.09
N LEU A 93 8.27 -8.37 9.13
CA LEU A 93 9.04 -9.09 8.10
C LEU A 93 8.41 -8.92 6.72
N ASP A 94 7.07 -8.99 6.63
CA ASP A 94 6.35 -8.71 5.38
C ASP A 94 6.66 -7.29 4.87
N VAL A 95 6.52 -6.27 5.72
CA VAL A 95 6.83 -4.87 5.36
C VAL A 95 8.29 -4.72 4.91
N LEU A 96 9.24 -5.33 5.61
CA LEU A 96 10.66 -5.23 5.26
C LEU A 96 11.00 -5.95 3.95
N LEU A 97 10.42 -7.13 3.72
CA LEU A 97 10.67 -7.93 2.52
C LEU A 97 9.94 -7.41 1.29
N SER A 98 8.75 -6.84 1.46
CA SER A 98 7.97 -6.23 0.38
C SER A 98 8.41 -4.81 0.02
N SER A 99 9.27 -4.20 0.86
CA SER A 99 9.79 -2.85 0.59
C SER A 99 10.63 -2.85 -0.70
N PRO A 100 10.30 -1.98 -1.66
CA PRO A 100 11.06 -1.87 -2.89
C PRO A 100 12.48 -1.35 -2.62
N SER A 101 13.40 -1.58 -3.55
CA SER A 101 14.70 -0.92 -3.49
C SER A 101 14.52 0.60 -3.44
N TYR A 102 15.47 1.29 -2.79
CA TYR A 102 15.42 2.75 -2.67
C TYR A 102 15.25 3.43 -4.04
N GLU A 103 15.95 2.93 -5.07
CA GLU A 103 15.87 3.46 -6.44
C GLU A 103 14.44 3.35 -7.00
N HIS A 104 13.82 2.18 -6.94
CA HIS A 104 12.46 1.97 -7.44
C HIS A 104 11.42 2.75 -6.64
N TRP A 105 11.61 2.87 -5.32
CA TRP A 105 10.73 3.68 -4.46
C TRP A 105 10.78 5.16 -4.79
N GLN A 106 11.97 5.70 -5.11
CA GLN A 106 12.13 7.09 -5.55
C GLN A 106 11.38 7.38 -6.86
N LEU A 107 11.17 6.36 -7.68
CA LEU A 107 10.41 6.44 -8.92
C LEU A 107 8.93 6.13 -8.75
N GLY A 108 8.45 5.84 -7.55
CA GLY A 108 7.03 5.62 -7.27
C GLY A 108 6.16 6.82 -7.58
N VAL A 109 4.88 6.55 -7.89
CA VAL A 109 3.91 7.59 -8.31
C VAL A 109 3.76 8.66 -7.24
N GLU A 110 3.69 8.26 -5.97
CA GLU A 110 3.52 9.17 -4.84
C GLU A 110 4.71 10.14 -4.75
N ARG A 111 5.94 9.63 -4.86
CA ARG A 111 7.16 10.45 -4.80
C ARG A 111 7.24 11.44 -5.95
N TYR A 112 6.91 10.97 -7.15
CA TYR A 112 6.84 11.86 -8.31
C TYR A 112 5.84 12.99 -8.10
N LEU A 113 4.63 12.67 -7.68
CA LEU A 113 3.55 13.67 -7.49
C LEU A 113 3.84 14.59 -6.31
N GLU A 114 4.40 14.07 -5.21
CA GLU A 114 4.81 14.87 -4.04
C GLU A 114 5.88 15.90 -4.43
N GLY A 115 6.92 15.48 -5.14
CA GLY A 115 7.96 16.39 -5.65
C GLY A 115 7.39 17.48 -6.56
N ARG A 116 6.48 17.09 -7.47
CA ARG A 116 5.80 18.05 -8.37
C ARG A 116 4.86 18.99 -7.62
N ALA A 117 4.11 18.49 -6.62
CA ALA A 117 3.24 19.30 -5.79
C ALA A 117 4.04 20.33 -5.00
N THR A 118 5.16 19.92 -4.40
CA THR A 118 6.09 20.80 -3.67
C THR A 118 6.66 21.90 -4.59
N THR A 119 7.15 21.54 -5.77
CA THR A 119 7.68 22.48 -6.75
C THR A 119 6.59 23.51 -7.17
N ASN A 120 5.34 23.09 -7.26
CA ASN A 120 4.21 23.93 -7.64
C ASN A 120 3.53 24.60 -6.42
N HIS A 121 4.14 24.57 -5.24
CA HIS A 121 3.60 25.13 -3.99
C HIS A 121 2.18 24.66 -3.65
N LYS A 122 1.80 23.44 -4.06
CA LYS A 122 0.49 22.87 -3.73
C LYS A 122 0.52 22.25 -2.35
N PRO A 123 -0.47 22.55 -1.48
CA PRO A 123 -0.59 21.88 -0.19
C PRO A 123 -0.75 20.37 -0.35
N VAL A 124 -0.02 19.60 0.48
CA VAL A 124 -0.04 18.16 0.52
C VAL A 124 -0.51 17.68 1.90
N SER A 125 -1.32 16.64 1.95
CA SER A 125 -1.82 16.02 3.19
C SER A 125 -2.10 14.53 2.99
N GLY A 126 -2.42 13.81 4.09
CA GLY A 126 -2.80 12.40 4.09
C GLY A 126 -4.28 12.16 4.38
N LEU A 127 -4.82 11.06 3.84
CA LEU A 127 -6.11 10.50 4.24
C LEU A 127 -6.02 9.86 5.63
N GLU A 128 -4.87 9.29 5.97
CA GLU A 128 -4.55 8.68 7.26
C GLU A 128 -3.42 9.44 7.94
N SER A 129 -3.44 9.47 9.26
CA SER A 129 -2.25 9.78 10.03
C SER A 129 -1.32 8.57 10.06
N PRO A 130 0.00 8.73 10.30
CA PRO A 130 0.91 7.61 10.43
C PRO A 130 0.50 6.61 11.51
N LYS A 131 -0.13 7.08 12.58
CA LYS A 131 -0.65 6.22 13.65
C LYS A 131 -1.82 5.36 13.16
N GLU A 132 -2.77 5.94 12.42
CA GLU A 132 -3.89 5.20 11.83
C GLU A 132 -3.38 4.15 10.83
N HIS A 133 -2.45 4.52 9.95
CA HIS A 133 -1.82 3.61 9.00
C HIS A 133 -1.13 2.43 9.71
N ASN A 134 -0.25 2.73 10.67
CA ASN A 134 0.51 1.72 11.39
C ASN A 134 -0.39 0.77 12.20
N ALA A 135 -1.55 1.24 12.71
CA ALA A 135 -2.48 0.41 13.47
C ALA A 135 -3.02 -0.78 12.67
N PHE A 136 -3.11 -0.68 11.34
CA PHE A 136 -3.54 -1.81 10.51
C PHE A 136 -2.59 -3.01 10.59
N PHE A 137 -1.31 -2.77 10.85
CA PHE A 137 -0.28 -3.81 11.02
C PHE A 137 -0.07 -4.17 12.49
N VAL A 138 0.05 -3.17 13.35
CA VAL A 138 0.37 -3.36 14.78
C VAL A 138 -0.72 -4.12 15.52
N ASP A 139 -1.99 -3.93 15.14
CA ASP A 139 -3.14 -4.55 15.76
C ASP A 139 -3.51 -5.92 15.13
N LEU A 140 -2.66 -6.48 14.25
CA LEU A 140 -2.83 -7.84 13.76
C LEU A 140 -2.58 -8.85 14.88
N SER A 141 -3.46 -9.83 15.00
CA SER A 141 -3.20 -11.03 15.81
C SER A 141 -2.01 -11.79 15.24
N ASP A 142 -1.39 -12.66 16.05
CA ASP A 142 -0.27 -13.51 15.59
C ASP A 142 -0.66 -14.30 14.33
N ARG A 143 -1.88 -14.85 14.29
CA ARG A 143 -2.39 -15.60 13.14
C ARG A 143 -2.55 -14.73 11.88
N GLU A 144 -3.09 -13.52 12.02
CA GLU A 144 -3.23 -12.59 10.88
C GLU A 144 -1.87 -12.09 10.39
N SER A 145 -0.96 -11.83 11.34
CA SER A 145 0.41 -11.43 11.07
C SER A 145 1.20 -12.52 10.32
N GLU A 146 1.06 -13.78 10.76
CA GLU A 146 1.62 -14.94 10.07
C GLU A 146 1.03 -15.09 8.66
N ALA A 147 -0.29 -14.98 8.53
CA ALA A 147 -0.98 -15.08 7.25
C ALA A 147 -0.51 -14.00 6.25
N LEU A 148 -0.28 -12.76 6.71
CA LEU A 148 0.24 -11.68 5.88
C LEU A 148 1.63 -12.05 5.31
N LEU A 149 2.54 -12.54 6.16
CA LEU A 149 3.85 -13.00 5.73
C LEU A 149 3.78 -14.18 4.75
N LEU A 150 2.84 -15.13 4.97
CA LEU A 150 2.63 -16.27 4.05
C LEU A 150 2.13 -15.81 2.69
N ILE A 151 1.24 -14.81 2.61
CA ILE A 151 0.77 -14.23 1.35
C ILE A 151 1.95 -13.73 0.52
N LEU A 152 2.91 -13.04 1.13
CA LEU A 152 4.11 -12.57 0.43
C LEU A 152 4.86 -13.73 -0.24
N PHE A 153 5.10 -14.81 0.49
CA PHE A 153 5.83 -15.98 -0.04
C PHE A 153 5.04 -16.75 -1.09
N ILE A 154 3.72 -16.88 -0.91
CA ILE A 154 2.83 -17.54 -1.88
C ILE A 154 2.83 -16.74 -3.18
N ASN A 155 2.65 -15.42 -3.10
CA ASN A 155 2.65 -14.56 -4.28
C ASN A 155 3.99 -14.59 -5.00
N ALA A 156 5.11 -14.53 -4.28
CA ALA A 156 6.44 -14.63 -4.86
C ALA A 156 6.70 -15.99 -5.56
N ALA A 157 6.15 -17.08 -5.02
CA ALA A 157 6.28 -18.42 -5.62
C ALA A 157 5.41 -18.59 -6.89
N HIS A 158 4.36 -17.79 -7.04
CA HIS A 158 3.45 -17.82 -8.19
C HIS A 158 3.84 -16.81 -9.29
N GLU A 159 5.03 -16.23 -9.24
CA GLU A 159 5.58 -15.42 -10.34
C GLU A 159 5.81 -16.29 -11.60
N GLY A 160 4.69 -16.71 -12.20
CA GLY A 160 4.63 -17.11 -13.61
C GLY A 160 4.64 -15.87 -14.50
N PRO A 161 4.38 -16.01 -15.83
CA PRO A 161 4.13 -14.88 -16.73
C PRO A 161 2.80 -14.21 -16.37
N GLY A 162 2.73 -13.71 -15.12
CA GLY A 162 1.58 -13.07 -14.53
C GLY A 162 1.23 -11.82 -15.30
N VAL A 163 0.01 -11.38 -15.14
CA VAL A 163 -0.47 -10.09 -15.62
C VAL A 163 0.58 -9.04 -15.28
N ASN A 164 1.10 -8.37 -16.32
CA ASN A 164 2.02 -7.26 -16.09
C ASN A 164 1.22 -6.12 -15.42
N MET A 165 1.26 -6.09 -14.10
CA MET A 165 0.51 -5.16 -13.25
C MET A 165 0.81 -3.70 -13.60
N ILE A 166 2.07 -3.39 -13.91
CA ILE A 166 2.47 -2.04 -14.34
C ILE A 166 1.82 -1.70 -15.67
N SER A 167 1.78 -2.65 -16.61
CA SER A 167 1.10 -2.44 -17.91
C SER A 167 -0.41 -2.25 -17.74
N ALA A 168 -1.07 -3.03 -16.88
CA ALA A 168 -2.49 -2.87 -16.57
C ALA A 168 -2.76 -1.49 -15.92
N TRP A 169 -1.95 -1.11 -14.92
CA TRP A 169 -2.03 0.19 -14.27
C TRP A 169 -1.86 1.34 -15.27
N ARG A 170 -0.85 1.27 -16.16
CA ARG A 170 -0.60 2.31 -17.17
C ARG A 170 -1.76 2.51 -18.14
N ARG A 171 -2.52 1.46 -18.44
CA ARG A 171 -3.72 1.52 -19.30
C ARG A 171 -5.00 1.90 -18.54
N GLY A 172 -4.92 2.04 -17.21
CA GLY A 172 -6.11 2.24 -16.37
C GLY A 172 -7.05 1.04 -16.34
N ASP A 173 -6.50 -0.18 -16.56
CA ASP A 173 -7.24 -1.45 -16.54
C ASP A 173 -7.51 -1.86 -15.09
N SER A 174 -8.50 -1.19 -14.52
CA SER A 174 -8.86 -1.35 -13.13
C SER A 174 -9.45 -2.73 -12.80
N GLU A 175 -10.04 -3.42 -13.78
CA GLU A 175 -10.60 -4.76 -13.58
C GLU A 175 -9.48 -5.80 -13.41
N THR A 176 -8.45 -5.73 -14.24
CA THR A 176 -7.27 -6.59 -14.12
C THR A 176 -6.55 -6.36 -12.79
N LEU A 177 -6.36 -5.10 -12.38
CA LEU A 177 -5.75 -4.77 -11.09
C LEU A 177 -6.56 -5.32 -9.91
N GLN A 178 -7.87 -5.17 -9.94
CA GLN A 178 -8.77 -5.67 -8.91
C GLN A 178 -8.80 -7.20 -8.84
N ARG A 179 -8.77 -7.88 -9.99
CA ARG A 179 -8.70 -9.34 -10.04
C ARG A 179 -7.40 -9.85 -9.40
N ALA A 180 -6.26 -9.31 -9.79
CA ALA A 180 -4.97 -9.69 -9.23
C ALA A 180 -4.87 -9.42 -7.72
N LEU A 181 -5.41 -8.29 -7.25
CA LEU A 181 -5.48 -8.01 -5.82
C LEU A 181 -6.35 -9.06 -5.08
N ARG A 182 -7.48 -9.45 -5.65
CA ARG A 182 -8.36 -10.47 -5.05
C ARG A 182 -7.67 -11.83 -5.00
N GLU A 183 -6.98 -12.20 -6.07
CA GLU A 183 -6.20 -13.45 -6.16
C GLU A 183 -5.08 -13.47 -5.11
N SER A 184 -4.39 -12.35 -4.88
CA SER A 184 -3.33 -12.30 -3.86
C SER A 184 -3.82 -12.51 -2.42
N PHE A 185 -5.10 -12.24 -2.13
CA PHE A 185 -5.71 -12.46 -0.81
C PHE A 185 -6.69 -13.64 -0.79
N GLN A 186 -6.73 -14.51 -1.81
CA GLN A 186 -7.75 -15.56 -1.91
C GLN A 186 -7.75 -16.53 -0.73
N ASP A 187 -6.58 -16.86 -0.19
CA ASP A 187 -6.42 -17.78 0.94
C ASP A 187 -6.69 -17.08 2.30
N PHE A 188 -6.65 -15.75 2.33
CA PHE A 188 -6.84 -14.94 3.54
C PHE A 188 -7.72 -13.70 3.29
N PRO A 189 -8.98 -13.89 2.89
CA PRO A 189 -9.84 -12.77 2.45
C PRO A 189 -10.16 -11.76 3.55
N SER A 190 -10.05 -12.14 4.82
CA SER A 190 -10.19 -11.22 5.96
C SER A 190 -9.09 -10.16 6.00
N LEU A 191 -7.86 -10.52 5.62
CA LEU A 191 -6.75 -9.58 5.52
C LEU A 191 -6.95 -8.58 4.38
N GLY A 192 -7.35 -9.05 3.19
CA GLY A 192 -7.70 -8.16 2.08
C GLY A 192 -8.79 -7.17 2.46
N ARG A 193 -9.84 -7.64 3.18
CA ARG A 193 -10.88 -6.76 3.71
C ARG A 193 -10.32 -5.72 4.68
N ARG A 194 -9.49 -6.13 5.62
CA ARG A 194 -8.89 -5.23 6.62
C ARG A 194 -7.98 -4.19 6.00
N LEU A 195 -7.06 -4.63 5.14
CA LEU A 195 -6.01 -3.79 4.59
C LEU A 195 -6.48 -2.88 3.44
N ILE A 196 -7.55 -3.27 2.74
CA ILE A 196 -8.06 -2.55 1.57
C ILE A 196 -9.45 -1.97 1.82
N ASP A 197 -10.46 -2.82 2.08
CA ASP A 197 -11.86 -2.37 2.11
C ASP A 197 -12.14 -1.44 3.28
N VAL A 198 -11.69 -1.80 4.49
CA VAL A 198 -11.90 -1.00 5.71
C VAL A 198 -11.22 0.36 5.60
N ARG A 199 -10.00 0.41 5.06
CA ARG A 199 -9.29 1.68 4.83
C ARG A 199 -10.05 2.56 3.84
N SER A 200 -10.46 2.00 2.71
CA SER A 200 -11.24 2.73 1.71
C SER A 200 -12.53 3.32 2.30
N GLN A 201 -13.21 2.58 3.18
CA GLN A 201 -14.40 3.08 3.88
C GLN A 201 -14.07 4.18 4.89
N ASN A 202 -12.98 4.04 5.65
CA ASN A 202 -12.56 5.04 6.64
C ASN A 202 -12.17 6.38 5.99
N TRP A 203 -11.74 6.38 4.75
CA TRP A 203 -11.37 7.62 4.03
C TRP A 203 -12.58 8.43 3.54
N LEU A 204 -13.74 7.79 3.39
CA LEU A 204 -14.93 8.44 2.79
C LEU A 204 -15.37 9.73 3.48
N PRO A 205 -15.39 9.86 4.81
CA PRO A 205 -15.76 11.13 5.44
C PRO A 205 -14.85 12.31 5.04
N LYS A 206 -13.53 12.06 4.91
CA LYS A 206 -12.58 13.07 4.42
C LYS A 206 -12.83 13.39 2.95
N ILE A 207 -12.99 12.35 2.11
CA ILE A 207 -13.27 12.51 0.67
C ILE A 207 -14.58 13.29 0.46
N ASP A 208 -15.63 12.99 1.21
CA ASP A 208 -16.90 13.73 1.18
C ASP A 208 -16.72 15.21 1.55
N SER A 209 -15.84 15.51 2.52
CA SER A 209 -15.51 16.89 2.88
C SER A 209 -14.79 17.62 1.74
N TYR A 210 -13.89 16.94 1.02
CA TYR A 210 -13.18 17.50 -0.13
C TYR A 210 -14.14 17.81 -1.28
N LEU A 211 -15.09 16.92 -1.56
CA LEU A 211 -16.11 17.15 -2.59
C LEU A 211 -16.98 18.38 -2.31
N ARG A 212 -17.23 18.68 -1.03
CA ARG A 212 -18.06 19.85 -0.61
C ARG A 212 -17.27 21.13 -0.39
N SER A 213 -15.94 21.09 -0.45
CA SER A 213 -15.09 22.23 -0.06
C SER A 213 -15.05 23.40 -1.07
N GLY A 214 -15.56 23.20 -2.28
CA GLY A 214 -15.39 24.15 -3.39
C GLY A 214 -13.98 24.19 -3.99
N GLN A 215 -13.04 23.38 -3.48
CA GLN A 215 -11.67 23.28 -3.99
C GLN A 215 -11.50 22.02 -4.85
N THR A 216 -10.51 22.04 -5.73
CA THR A 216 -10.18 20.88 -6.55
C THR A 216 -9.05 20.08 -5.90
N TYR A 217 -9.35 18.86 -5.46
CA TYR A 217 -8.41 17.94 -4.87
C TYR A 217 -7.98 16.88 -5.88
N PHE A 218 -6.71 16.48 -5.80
CA PHE A 218 -6.22 15.25 -6.40
C PHE A 218 -5.89 14.25 -5.28
N VAL A 219 -6.73 13.25 -5.12
CA VAL A 219 -6.57 12.17 -4.14
C VAL A 219 -5.85 11.01 -4.83
N VAL A 220 -4.72 10.59 -4.28
CA VAL A 220 -3.84 9.54 -4.81
C VAL A 220 -3.71 8.44 -3.77
N VAL A 221 -4.19 7.26 -4.13
CA VAL A 221 -4.16 6.06 -3.26
C VAL A 221 -3.63 4.87 -4.05
N GLY A 222 -3.14 3.85 -3.38
CA GLY A 222 -2.71 2.62 -4.04
C GLY A 222 -3.77 2.09 -4.99
N ALA A 223 -3.35 1.67 -6.18
CA ALA A 223 -4.25 1.24 -7.25
C ALA A 223 -5.25 0.15 -6.80
N GLY A 224 -4.89 -0.64 -5.78
CA GLY A 224 -5.76 -1.64 -5.17
C GLY A 224 -7.01 -1.09 -4.48
N HIS A 225 -7.00 0.19 -4.06
CA HIS A 225 -8.14 0.84 -3.42
C HIS A 225 -9.18 1.42 -4.41
N ILE A 226 -8.83 1.47 -5.70
CA ILE A 226 -9.65 2.17 -6.71
C ILE A 226 -10.87 1.35 -7.08
N SER A 227 -10.68 0.09 -7.43
CA SER A 227 -11.67 -0.76 -8.11
C SER A 227 -12.26 -1.83 -7.21
N GLY A 228 -13.27 -2.52 -7.72
CA GLY A 228 -14.00 -3.55 -7.00
C GLY A 228 -15.23 -3.03 -6.27
N PRO A 229 -16.03 -3.96 -5.69
CA PRO A 229 -17.31 -3.62 -5.07
C PRO A 229 -17.17 -2.74 -3.82
N ASN A 230 -16.04 -2.84 -3.13
CA ASN A 230 -15.68 -2.05 -1.94
C ASN A 230 -14.61 -0.99 -2.22
N GLY A 231 -14.20 -0.83 -3.50
CA GLY A 231 -13.24 0.19 -3.91
C GLY A 231 -13.86 1.58 -3.98
N LEU A 232 -13.01 2.60 -3.98
CA LEU A 232 -13.44 4.00 -3.92
C LEU A 232 -14.37 4.40 -5.09
N LEU A 233 -14.18 3.84 -6.30
CA LEU A 233 -15.08 4.11 -7.43
C LEU A 233 -16.51 3.66 -7.13
N ALA A 234 -16.70 2.45 -6.62
CA ALA A 234 -18.02 1.93 -6.28
C ALA A 234 -18.64 2.72 -5.12
N LEU A 235 -17.85 3.00 -4.10
CA LEU A 235 -18.27 3.74 -2.91
C LEU A 235 -18.70 5.17 -3.23
N LEU A 236 -18.01 5.85 -4.14
CA LEU A 236 -18.36 7.20 -4.60
C LEU A 236 -19.59 7.20 -5.52
N LYS A 237 -19.69 6.23 -6.42
CA LYS A 237 -20.91 6.05 -7.24
C LYS A 237 -22.16 5.81 -6.39
N ALA A 238 -22.05 4.99 -5.35
CA ALA A 238 -23.15 4.74 -4.40
C ALA A 238 -23.59 6.02 -3.65
N ARG A 239 -22.72 7.05 -3.57
CA ARG A 239 -23.02 8.37 -3.01
C ARG A 239 -23.53 9.38 -4.04
N GLY A 240 -23.84 8.94 -5.26
CA GLY A 240 -24.35 9.78 -6.33
C GLY A 240 -23.28 10.55 -7.10
N CYS A 241 -21.99 10.27 -6.89
CA CYS A 241 -20.94 10.92 -7.67
C CYS A 241 -20.93 10.38 -9.11
N LYS A 242 -20.93 11.29 -10.08
CA LYS A 242 -20.62 10.95 -11.47
C LYS A 242 -19.11 10.77 -11.60
N VAL A 243 -18.69 9.62 -12.14
CA VAL A 243 -17.28 9.26 -12.28
C VAL A 243 -16.98 9.02 -13.76
N GLU A 244 -15.93 9.70 -14.24
CA GLU A 244 -15.42 9.56 -15.60
C GLU A 244 -13.93 9.23 -15.53
N GLN A 245 -13.44 8.38 -16.44
CA GLN A 245 -12.02 8.06 -16.55
C GLN A 245 -11.36 9.07 -17.51
N LEU A 246 -10.16 9.57 -17.11
CA LEU A 246 -9.32 10.43 -17.96
C LEU A 246 -8.50 9.63 -18.94
#